data_9e8a8cc29e55491611bb497384b655fc
#
_entry.id   9e8a8cc29e55491611bb497384b655fc
#
_cell.length_a   1.000
_cell.length_b   1.000
_cell.length_c   1.000
_cell.angle_alpha   90.00
_cell.angle_beta   90.00
_cell.angle_gamma   90.00
#
_symmetry.space_group_name_H-M   'P 1'
#
loop_
_entity.id
_entity.type
_entity.pdbx_description
1 polymer ?
#
loop_
_entity_poly.entity_id
_entity_poly.type
_entity_poly.pdbx_seq_one_letter_code
_entity_poly.pdbx_strand_id
1 'polypeptide(L)'
;MRRLWPALAACSAMAFGQGMISHGVKPAAREKASGLPWRSKLTNIARQAGLTQPIVYGAERDVQYLAETSSGGIAMVDYDGDGWPDLFIVSGTRFGAAPAEATNRLYRNNRDGTFTDVTEKAGLRRTGWGQGVSVGDFDNDGHLDLFVTYWGENVLYRNNGNGTFSDVTAKVGLRPKAPEYPTWYSGSTFIDYDRDGRLDLFVATYTDYDLRRTPKPGANSFCNWKGVPTPCGPRGLRPGRHYLYHQRADGTFEDVSEKSGIASARQSFGFTAIGADLDDDGWPDILLACDSTPTLFFHNNHDGTFTEEGIERGLALNADGMEQAGMGVAVGDYNGDGVLDVFKTHFADDTQGLFQGLGKGQFADVAMKAGIAVETRYICWG
;
A
#
# COMPACT_ATOMS: atom_id res chain seq x y z
N MET A 1 60.77 31.23 -14.24
CA MET A 1 59.32 31.32 -14.27
C MET A 1 58.74 29.99 -14.78
N ARG A 2 58.42 29.09 -13.89
CA ARG A 2 57.75 27.80 -14.23
C ARG A 2 56.34 27.89 -13.71
N ARG A 3 55.33 27.85 -14.61
CA ARG A 3 53.92 27.82 -14.26
C ARG A 3 53.52 26.36 -13.97
N LEU A 4 53.13 26.11 -12.74
CA LEU A 4 52.47 24.88 -12.32
C LEU A 4 50.97 25.00 -12.65
N TRP A 5 50.46 24.08 -13.44
CA TRP A 5 49.03 23.87 -13.62
C TRP A 5 48.56 22.85 -12.57
N PRO A 6 47.47 23.07 -11.86
CA PRO A 6 46.85 22.02 -11.05
C PRO A 6 46.00 21.11 -11.92
N ALA A 7 46.29 19.83 -11.88
CA ALA A 7 45.42 18.80 -12.46
C ALA A 7 44.14 18.71 -11.63
N LEU A 8 43.01 19.10 -12.23
CA LEU A 8 41.69 18.73 -11.71
C LEU A 8 41.49 17.22 -11.93
N ALA A 9 41.58 16.42 -10.88
CA ALA A 9 41.10 15.07 -10.85
C ALA A 9 39.57 15.13 -10.81
N ALA A 10 38.92 14.87 -11.96
CA ALA A 10 37.50 14.62 -12.02
C ALA A 10 37.22 13.25 -11.39
N CYS A 11 36.80 13.23 -10.13
CA CYS A 11 36.17 12.08 -9.53
C CYS A 11 34.80 11.87 -10.20
N SER A 12 34.73 11.03 -11.24
CA SER A 12 33.48 10.47 -11.74
C SER A 12 32.94 9.50 -10.71
N ALA A 13 32.06 9.95 -9.84
CA ALA A 13 31.23 9.09 -9.03
C ALA A 13 30.35 8.28 -9.99
N MET A 14 30.68 7.02 -10.22
CA MET A 14 29.78 6.06 -10.84
C MET A 14 28.64 5.83 -9.86
N ALA A 15 27.50 6.48 -10.10
CA ALA A 15 26.27 6.15 -9.45
C ALA A 15 25.83 4.77 -9.97
N PHE A 16 26.06 3.73 -9.19
CA PHE A 16 25.46 2.42 -9.44
C PHE A 16 23.96 2.56 -9.18
N GLY A 17 23.19 2.73 -10.23
CA GLY A 17 21.72 2.65 -10.14
C GLY A 17 21.34 1.25 -9.74
N GLN A 18 20.74 1.09 -8.57
CA GLN A 18 20.16 -0.16 -8.11
C GLN A 18 18.68 -0.17 -8.49
N GLY A 19 18.19 -1.24 -9.10
CA GLY A 19 16.82 -1.34 -9.59
C GLY A 19 15.76 -1.43 -8.48
N MET A 20 16.17 -1.90 -7.32
CA MET A 20 15.48 -1.72 -6.05
C MET A 20 16.40 -0.92 -5.15
N ILE A 21 15.88 0.14 -4.51
CA ILE A 21 16.72 0.96 -3.66
C ILE A 21 16.85 0.28 -2.32
N SER A 22 18.07 -0.11 -2.05
CA SER A 22 18.56 -0.33 -0.71
C SER A 22 19.56 0.77 -0.43
N HIS A 23 19.21 1.63 0.47
CA HIS A 23 20.18 2.53 1.08
C HIS A 23 20.89 1.71 2.13
N GLY A 24 22.15 1.37 1.90
CA GLY A 24 22.93 0.61 2.87
C GLY A 24 22.78 1.19 4.27
N VAL A 25 22.25 0.39 5.20
CA VAL A 25 22.05 0.83 6.58
C VAL A 25 23.39 1.15 7.21
N LYS A 26 23.56 2.37 7.66
CA LYS A 26 24.71 2.71 8.51
C LYS A 26 24.56 1.92 9.82
N PRO A 27 25.59 1.13 10.24
CA PRO A 27 25.53 0.45 11.51
C PRO A 27 25.36 1.49 12.62
N ALA A 28 24.19 1.59 13.18
CA ALA A 28 24.00 2.38 14.41
C ALA A 28 24.41 1.56 15.60
N ALA A 29 24.90 2.21 16.65
CA ALA A 29 25.14 1.59 17.92
C ALA A 29 23.79 1.00 18.41
N ARG A 30 23.71 -0.31 18.54
CA ARG A 30 22.51 -0.97 19.08
C ARG A 30 22.27 -0.47 20.50
N GLU A 31 21.13 0.13 20.76
CA GLU A 31 20.68 0.29 22.13
C GLU A 31 20.55 -1.12 22.76
N LYS A 32 20.83 -1.22 24.05
CA LYS A 32 20.66 -2.50 24.76
C LYS A 32 19.21 -2.92 24.62
N ALA A 33 18.99 -4.14 24.13
CA ALA A 33 17.66 -4.75 24.18
C ALA A 33 17.04 -4.54 25.57
N SER A 34 15.73 -4.33 25.66
CA SER A 34 15.03 -4.09 26.92
C SER A 34 15.28 -5.16 27.99
N GLY A 35 15.83 -6.31 27.61
CA GLY A 35 16.03 -7.46 28.47
C GLY A 35 14.72 -8.16 28.88
N LEU A 36 13.57 -7.62 28.46
CA LEU A 36 12.28 -8.24 28.71
C LEU A 36 12.12 -9.47 27.81
N PRO A 37 11.71 -10.62 28.36
CA PRO A 37 11.49 -11.80 27.54
C PRO A 37 10.30 -11.59 26.62
N TRP A 38 10.43 -11.98 25.35
CA TRP A 38 9.30 -12.07 24.44
C TRP A 38 8.31 -13.12 24.98
N ARG A 39 7.13 -12.66 25.37
CA ARG A 39 6.12 -13.53 26.01
C ARG A 39 5.07 -14.04 25.04
N SER A 40 4.96 -13.45 23.87
CA SER A 40 3.98 -13.86 22.86
C SER A 40 4.55 -14.98 22.00
N LYS A 41 3.74 -16.01 21.77
CA LYS A 41 4.04 -17.10 20.83
C LYS A 41 3.00 -17.11 19.74
N LEU A 42 3.42 -16.83 18.51
CA LEU A 42 2.57 -16.97 17.34
C LEU A 42 2.69 -18.39 16.79
N THR A 43 1.56 -19.01 16.48
CA THR A 43 1.49 -20.35 15.90
C THR A 43 0.69 -20.27 14.60
N ASN A 44 1.22 -20.83 13.53
CA ASN A 44 0.47 -20.94 12.27
C ASN A 44 -0.62 -22.03 12.42
N ILE A 45 -1.88 -21.59 12.42
CA ILE A 45 -3.05 -22.45 12.53
C ILE A 45 -3.89 -22.49 11.24
N ALA A 46 -3.41 -21.87 10.13
CA ALA A 46 -4.20 -21.70 8.91
C ALA A 46 -4.87 -23.00 8.44
N ARG A 47 -4.11 -24.10 8.36
CA ARG A 47 -4.64 -25.41 7.96
C ARG A 47 -5.70 -25.93 8.93
N GLN A 48 -5.46 -25.81 10.25
CA GLN A 48 -6.39 -26.26 11.28
C GLN A 48 -7.68 -25.42 11.27
N ALA A 49 -7.52 -24.12 10.98
CA ALA A 49 -8.62 -23.19 10.84
C ALA A 49 -9.40 -23.33 9.51
N GLY A 50 -9.03 -24.24 8.60
CA GLY A 50 -9.72 -24.44 7.33
C GLY A 50 -9.26 -23.51 6.20
N LEU A 51 -8.24 -22.68 6.41
CA LEU A 51 -7.68 -21.78 5.39
C LEU A 51 -6.66 -22.56 4.53
N THR A 52 -7.17 -23.38 3.62
CA THR A 52 -6.37 -24.37 2.88
C THR A 52 -6.16 -24.02 1.40
N GLN A 53 -6.88 -23.03 0.89
CA GLN A 53 -6.77 -22.65 -0.51
C GLN A 53 -5.50 -21.80 -0.75
N PRO A 54 -4.79 -22.03 -1.85
CA PRO A 54 -3.60 -21.24 -2.14
C PRO A 54 -3.97 -19.82 -2.57
N ILE A 55 -3.12 -18.86 -2.19
CA ILE A 55 -3.09 -17.56 -2.85
C ILE A 55 -2.17 -17.73 -4.06
N VAL A 56 -2.69 -17.44 -5.25
CA VAL A 56 -1.96 -17.62 -6.51
C VAL A 56 -1.52 -16.27 -7.04
N TYR A 57 -0.23 -16.11 -7.29
CA TYR A 57 0.32 -14.98 -8.04
C TYR A 57 1.64 -15.36 -8.70
N GLY A 58 1.90 -14.73 -9.85
CA GLY A 58 3.16 -14.85 -10.56
C GLY A 58 3.48 -16.25 -11.08
N ALA A 59 4.67 -16.38 -11.61
CA ALA A 59 5.21 -17.63 -12.12
C ALA A 59 5.72 -18.53 -10.98
N GLU A 60 5.68 -19.83 -11.19
CA GLU A 60 6.32 -20.80 -10.27
C GLU A 60 7.85 -20.76 -10.36
N ARG A 61 8.34 -20.31 -11.50
CA ARG A 61 9.78 -20.17 -11.83
C ARG A 61 9.95 -19.00 -12.78
N ASP A 62 11.14 -18.45 -12.86
CA ASP A 62 11.55 -17.47 -13.86
C ASP A 62 10.66 -16.20 -13.88
N VAL A 63 10.50 -15.56 -12.72
CA VAL A 63 9.78 -14.28 -12.57
C VAL A 63 10.36 -13.23 -13.52
N GLN A 64 9.54 -12.74 -14.42
CA GLN A 64 9.93 -11.79 -15.47
C GLN A 64 9.50 -10.36 -15.19
N TYR A 65 8.45 -10.18 -14.40
CA TYR A 65 7.81 -8.90 -14.18
C TYR A 65 7.53 -8.66 -12.70
N LEU A 66 7.60 -7.42 -12.29
CA LEU A 66 7.36 -7.04 -10.89
C LEU A 66 5.95 -7.43 -10.41
N ALA A 67 4.94 -7.38 -11.29
CA ALA A 67 3.58 -7.81 -10.97
C ALA A 67 3.48 -9.27 -10.51
N GLU A 68 4.46 -10.10 -10.82
CA GLU A 68 4.53 -11.51 -10.40
C GLU A 68 5.08 -11.68 -8.97
N THR A 69 5.51 -10.60 -8.33
CA THR A 69 6.13 -10.64 -6.98
C THR A 69 5.26 -10.05 -5.89
N SER A 70 4.15 -9.38 -6.24
CA SER A 70 3.31 -8.64 -5.30
C SER A 70 1.84 -8.92 -5.55
N SER A 71 1.12 -9.36 -4.54
CA SER A 71 -0.32 -9.60 -4.55
C SER A 71 -0.80 -9.97 -3.13
N GLY A 72 -2.10 -9.94 -2.90
CA GLY A 72 -2.69 -10.60 -1.76
C GLY A 72 -3.07 -9.70 -0.60
N GLY A 73 -3.84 -8.65 -0.84
CA GLY A 73 -4.51 -7.92 0.25
C GLY A 73 -5.41 -8.82 1.09
N ILE A 74 -5.58 -8.48 2.35
CA ILE A 74 -6.48 -9.18 3.28
C ILE A 74 -7.32 -8.14 4.03
N ALA A 75 -8.60 -8.47 4.24
CA ALA A 75 -9.47 -7.73 5.14
C ALA A 75 -10.09 -8.66 6.18
N MET A 76 -10.18 -8.15 7.41
CA MET A 76 -11.01 -8.74 8.46
C MET A 76 -12.30 -7.92 8.50
N VAL A 77 -13.44 -8.56 8.26
CA VAL A 77 -14.73 -7.90 8.09
C VAL A 77 -15.86 -8.81 8.59
N ASP A 78 -16.75 -8.30 9.41
CA ASP A 78 -18.00 -8.96 9.74
C ASP A 78 -18.99 -8.70 8.59
N TYR A 79 -18.93 -9.53 7.52
CA TYR A 79 -19.68 -9.26 6.31
C TYR A 79 -21.17 -9.64 6.42
N ASP A 80 -21.53 -10.56 7.31
CA ASP A 80 -22.90 -11.03 7.49
C ASP A 80 -23.58 -10.47 8.76
N GLY A 81 -22.90 -9.57 9.50
CA GLY A 81 -23.43 -8.87 10.67
C GLY A 81 -23.63 -9.76 11.88
N ASP A 82 -22.92 -10.90 11.97
CA ASP A 82 -23.10 -11.88 13.03
C ASP A 82 -22.26 -11.61 14.29
N GLY A 83 -21.45 -10.56 14.29
CA GLY A 83 -20.58 -10.13 15.39
C GLY A 83 -19.23 -10.84 15.43
N TRP A 84 -18.89 -11.64 14.42
CA TRP A 84 -17.61 -12.34 14.31
C TRP A 84 -16.88 -11.94 13.04
N PRO A 85 -15.61 -11.52 13.13
CA PRO A 85 -14.87 -11.12 11.96
C PRO A 85 -14.59 -12.32 11.04
N ASP A 86 -14.88 -12.12 9.77
CA ASP A 86 -14.59 -13.01 8.65
C ASP A 86 -13.29 -12.58 7.96
N LEU A 87 -12.83 -13.35 6.98
CA LEU A 87 -11.61 -13.04 6.24
C LEU A 87 -11.90 -12.95 4.74
N PHE A 88 -11.64 -11.78 4.16
CA PHE A 88 -11.58 -11.65 2.71
C PHE A 88 -10.14 -11.57 2.25
N ILE A 89 -9.73 -12.46 1.34
CA ILE A 89 -8.36 -12.56 0.83
C ILE A 89 -8.38 -12.30 -0.67
N VAL A 90 -7.64 -11.29 -1.08
CA VAL A 90 -7.43 -10.96 -2.49
C VAL A 90 -6.38 -11.91 -3.08
N SER A 91 -6.69 -12.57 -4.18
CA SER A 91 -5.75 -13.43 -4.88
C SER A 91 -5.31 -12.79 -6.20
N GLY A 92 -4.09 -13.08 -6.60
CA GLY A 92 -3.56 -12.72 -7.91
C GLY A 92 -3.89 -13.75 -8.99
N THR A 93 -3.04 -13.78 -9.99
CA THR A 93 -3.12 -14.70 -11.13
C THR A 93 -1.71 -14.99 -11.67
N ARG A 94 -1.61 -15.61 -12.83
CA ARG A 94 -0.37 -15.87 -13.58
C ARG A 94 -0.50 -15.39 -15.02
N PHE A 95 0.64 -15.12 -15.64
CA PHE A 95 0.69 -15.01 -17.09
C PHE A 95 0.47 -16.39 -17.71
N GLY A 96 -0.32 -16.46 -18.80
CA GLY A 96 -0.71 -17.71 -19.43
C GLY A 96 -1.94 -18.35 -18.77
N ALA A 97 -1.94 -19.66 -18.58
CA ALA A 97 -3.06 -20.37 -17.99
C ALA A 97 -3.08 -20.21 -16.47
N ALA A 98 -4.00 -19.40 -15.97
CA ALA A 98 -4.23 -19.29 -14.53
C ALA A 98 -4.95 -20.55 -14.01
N PRO A 99 -4.54 -21.12 -12.87
CA PRO A 99 -5.28 -22.24 -12.26
C PRO A 99 -6.65 -21.78 -11.74
N ALA A 100 -7.57 -22.71 -11.60
CA ALA A 100 -8.94 -22.43 -11.15
C ALA A 100 -8.99 -21.83 -9.73
N GLU A 101 -7.96 -22.08 -8.93
CA GLU A 101 -7.78 -21.57 -7.58
C GLU A 101 -7.36 -20.10 -7.53
N ALA A 102 -6.91 -19.53 -8.67
CA ALA A 102 -6.51 -18.13 -8.79
C ALA A 102 -7.74 -17.21 -8.73
N THR A 103 -8.32 -17.07 -7.56
CA THR A 103 -9.52 -16.26 -7.30
C THR A 103 -9.52 -15.74 -5.87
N ASN A 104 -10.16 -14.60 -5.64
CA ASN A 104 -10.41 -14.10 -4.29
C ASN A 104 -11.07 -15.16 -3.41
N ARG A 105 -10.97 -15.01 -2.09
CA ARG A 105 -11.57 -15.91 -1.11
C ARG A 105 -12.29 -15.11 -0.03
N LEU A 106 -13.54 -15.50 0.25
CA LEU A 106 -14.26 -15.09 1.45
C LEU A 106 -14.42 -16.31 2.36
N TYR A 107 -13.90 -16.19 3.57
CA TYR A 107 -13.97 -17.23 4.59
C TYR A 107 -14.84 -16.75 5.73
N ARG A 108 -15.99 -17.41 5.91
CA ARG A 108 -16.89 -17.15 7.02
C ARG A 108 -16.36 -17.79 8.30
N ASN A 109 -16.35 -17.02 9.40
CA ASN A 109 -15.99 -17.48 10.74
C ASN A 109 -17.07 -18.43 11.31
N ASN A 110 -16.68 -19.63 11.70
CA ASN A 110 -17.60 -20.61 12.28
C ASN A 110 -17.77 -20.44 13.82
N ARG A 111 -17.14 -19.43 14.43
CA ARG A 111 -17.17 -19.12 15.87
C ARG A 111 -16.52 -20.17 16.77
N ASP A 112 -15.80 -21.12 16.21
CA ASP A 112 -15.08 -22.19 16.90
C ASP A 112 -13.56 -22.20 16.62
N GLY A 113 -13.08 -21.12 15.98
CA GLY A 113 -11.68 -20.99 15.54
C GLY A 113 -11.42 -21.58 14.15
N THR A 114 -12.48 -21.98 13.44
CA THR A 114 -12.40 -22.46 12.06
C THR A 114 -13.16 -21.55 11.11
N PHE A 115 -12.90 -21.70 9.81
CA PHE A 115 -13.52 -20.90 8.75
C PHE A 115 -14.06 -21.80 7.62
N THR A 116 -15.12 -21.36 6.97
CA THR A 116 -15.72 -22.01 5.81
C THR A 116 -15.57 -21.10 4.58
N ASP A 117 -15.03 -21.62 3.47
CA ASP A 117 -14.99 -20.89 2.19
C ASP A 117 -16.41 -20.72 1.63
N VAL A 118 -16.87 -19.48 1.53
CA VAL A 118 -18.18 -19.08 1.02
C VAL A 118 -18.10 -18.24 -0.24
N THR A 119 -16.93 -18.14 -0.86
CA THR A 119 -16.61 -17.27 -2.00
C THR A 119 -17.61 -17.38 -3.14
N GLU A 120 -17.93 -18.62 -3.57
CA GLU A 120 -18.86 -18.88 -4.66
C GLU A 120 -20.27 -18.41 -4.33
N LYS A 121 -20.75 -18.77 -3.12
CA LYS A 121 -22.07 -18.38 -2.62
C LYS A 121 -22.20 -16.86 -2.49
N ALA A 122 -21.11 -16.19 -2.06
CA ALA A 122 -21.09 -14.75 -1.87
C ALA A 122 -20.98 -13.97 -3.19
N GLY A 123 -20.68 -14.63 -4.34
CA GLY A 123 -20.52 -13.96 -5.63
C GLY A 123 -19.19 -13.20 -5.78
N LEU A 124 -18.18 -13.53 -4.96
CA LEU A 124 -16.89 -12.81 -4.91
C LEU A 124 -15.78 -13.48 -5.71
N ARG A 125 -16.10 -14.52 -6.48
CA ARG A 125 -15.13 -15.20 -7.32
C ARG A 125 -14.66 -14.29 -8.46
N ARG A 126 -13.40 -13.91 -8.44
CA ARG A 126 -12.76 -13.10 -9.50
C ARG A 126 -11.31 -13.49 -9.64
N THR A 127 -10.89 -13.73 -10.87
CA THR A 127 -9.49 -13.91 -11.25
C THR A 127 -8.93 -12.58 -11.79
N GLY A 128 -7.72 -12.22 -11.40
CA GLY A 128 -7.04 -11.00 -11.84
C GLY A 128 -5.81 -10.74 -10.99
N TRP A 129 -5.05 -9.71 -11.34
CA TRP A 129 -3.88 -9.26 -10.56
C TRP A 129 -4.36 -8.39 -9.40
N GLY A 130 -5.01 -9.01 -8.40
CA GLY A 130 -5.51 -8.31 -7.22
C GLY A 130 -4.39 -7.83 -6.32
N GLN A 131 -4.57 -6.68 -5.68
CA GLN A 131 -3.54 -6.02 -4.87
C GLN A 131 -4.00 -5.74 -3.44
N GLY A 132 -4.94 -4.86 -3.26
CA GLY A 132 -5.45 -4.41 -1.97
C GLY A 132 -6.96 -4.54 -1.84
N VAL A 133 -7.44 -4.35 -0.62
CA VAL A 133 -8.87 -4.26 -0.31
C VAL A 133 -9.10 -3.23 0.77
N SER A 134 -10.13 -2.41 0.59
CA SER A 134 -10.65 -1.49 1.61
C SER A 134 -12.08 -1.87 1.94
N VAL A 135 -12.46 -1.69 3.21
CA VAL A 135 -13.77 -2.01 3.75
C VAL A 135 -14.44 -0.72 4.19
N GLY A 136 -15.73 -0.54 3.85
CA GLY A 136 -16.53 0.60 4.26
C GLY A 136 -17.98 0.41 3.85
N ASP A 137 -18.91 0.98 4.58
CA ASP A 137 -20.32 1.06 4.23
C ASP A 137 -20.52 2.31 3.35
N PHE A 138 -20.27 2.13 2.02
CA PHE A 138 -20.23 3.29 1.12
C PHE A 138 -21.62 3.90 0.84
N ASP A 139 -22.69 3.12 0.92
CA ASP A 139 -24.03 3.60 0.65
C ASP A 139 -24.89 3.81 1.93
N ASN A 140 -24.25 3.72 3.11
CA ASN A 140 -24.86 3.94 4.42
C ASN A 140 -26.08 3.02 4.68
N ASP A 141 -26.04 1.78 4.18
CA ASP A 141 -27.14 0.81 4.36
C ASP A 141 -26.95 -0.10 5.59
N GLY A 142 -25.84 0.06 6.31
CA GLY A 142 -25.48 -0.70 7.51
C GLY A 142 -24.72 -2.00 7.22
N HIS A 143 -24.35 -2.27 5.96
CA HIS A 143 -23.59 -3.44 5.56
C HIS A 143 -22.21 -3.02 5.01
N LEU A 144 -21.18 -3.73 5.44
CA LEU A 144 -19.80 -3.41 5.01
C LEU A 144 -19.54 -3.92 3.59
N ASP A 145 -19.09 -3.01 2.73
CA ASP A 145 -18.75 -3.22 1.34
C ASP A 145 -17.25 -3.41 1.14
N LEU A 146 -16.84 -3.87 -0.04
CA LEU A 146 -15.45 -4.15 -0.36
C LEU A 146 -15.03 -3.40 -1.63
N PHE A 147 -14.01 -2.56 -1.54
CA PHE A 147 -13.33 -2.04 -2.72
C PHE A 147 -12.02 -2.77 -2.92
N VAL A 148 -11.86 -3.44 -4.06
CA VAL A 148 -10.69 -4.27 -4.37
C VAL A 148 -9.91 -3.66 -5.52
N THR A 149 -8.62 -3.42 -5.29
CA THR A 149 -7.70 -2.87 -6.30
C THR A 149 -7.03 -3.98 -7.11
N TYR A 150 -6.76 -3.67 -8.38
CA TYR A 150 -6.13 -4.58 -9.34
C TYR A 150 -5.11 -3.84 -10.22
N TRP A 151 -4.22 -4.57 -10.82
CA TRP A 151 -3.62 -4.10 -12.05
C TRP A 151 -4.64 -4.27 -13.18
N GLY A 152 -5.15 -3.14 -13.66
CA GLY A 152 -6.23 -3.04 -14.64
C GLY A 152 -7.51 -2.44 -14.05
N GLU A 153 -8.56 -3.22 -13.85
CA GLU A 153 -9.87 -2.74 -13.38
C GLU A 153 -10.11 -3.06 -11.91
N ASN A 154 -10.32 -2.03 -11.10
CA ASN A 154 -10.78 -2.14 -9.71
C ASN A 154 -12.25 -2.55 -9.64
N VAL A 155 -12.68 -3.05 -8.48
CA VAL A 155 -14.07 -3.46 -8.26
C VAL A 155 -14.58 -2.95 -6.93
N LEU A 156 -15.74 -2.30 -6.94
CA LEU A 156 -16.56 -2.05 -5.76
C LEU A 156 -17.67 -3.12 -5.68
N TYR A 157 -17.57 -3.95 -4.66
CA TYR A 157 -18.57 -4.94 -4.32
C TYR A 157 -19.49 -4.40 -3.23
N ARG A 158 -20.76 -4.17 -3.58
CA ARG A 158 -21.80 -3.83 -2.62
C ARG A 158 -22.27 -5.09 -1.90
N ASN A 159 -22.31 -5.05 -0.59
CA ASN A 159 -22.92 -6.09 0.23
C ASN A 159 -24.45 -5.98 0.16
N ASN A 160 -25.14 -7.05 -0.21
CA ASN A 160 -26.60 -7.05 -0.37
C ASN A 160 -27.35 -7.33 0.95
N GLY A 161 -26.67 -7.45 2.10
CA GLY A 161 -27.27 -7.74 3.40
C GLY A 161 -27.81 -9.16 3.57
N ASN A 162 -27.58 -10.05 2.61
CA ASN A 162 -28.08 -11.41 2.58
C ASN A 162 -26.98 -12.47 2.42
N GLY A 163 -25.72 -12.08 2.69
CA GLY A 163 -24.53 -12.92 2.55
C GLY A 163 -24.01 -13.01 1.12
N THR A 164 -24.46 -12.12 0.21
CA THR A 164 -23.97 -12.02 -1.16
C THR A 164 -23.53 -10.60 -1.50
N PHE A 165 -22.71 -10.47 -2.54
CA PHE A 165 -22.21 -9.19 -3.03
C PHE A 165 -22.57 -8.98 -4.50
N SER A 166 -22.64 -7.71 -4.91
CA SER A 166 -22.86 -7.29 -6.29
C SER A 166 -21.75 -6.35 -6.75
N ASP A 167 -21.16 -6.57 -7.93
CA ASP A 167 -20.26 -5.61 -8.57
C ASP A 167 -21.07 -4.39 -9.04
N VAL A 168 -20.86 -3.25 -8.38
CA VAL A 168 -21.55 -1.98 -8.69
C VAL A 168 -20.63 -0.95 -9.33
N THR A 169 -19.37 -1.28 -9.60
CA THR A 169 -18.30 -0.38 -10.06
C THR A 169 -18.74 0.51 -11.22
N ALA A 170 -19.32 -0.07 -12.26
CA ALA A 170 -19.78 0.68 -13.43
C ALA A 170 -21.01 1.54 -13.13
N LYS A 171 -21.93 1.02 -12.28
CA LYS A 171 -23.17 1.70 -11.90
C LYS A 171 -22.90 2.99 -11.14
N VAL A 172 -21.89 2.97 -10.25
CA VAL A 172 -21.54 4.13 -9.42
C VAL A 172 -20.48 5.04 -10.03
N GLY A 173 -20.02 4.77 -11.27
CA GLY A 173 -19.08 5.66 -11.97
C GLY A 173 -17.60 5.47 -11.63
N LEU A 174 -17.21 4.42 -10.90
CA LEU A 174 -15.82 4.13 -10.54
C LEU A 174 -15.02 3.43 -11.65
N ARG A 175 -15.63 3.15 -12.81
CA ARG A 175 -14.89 2.61 -13.94
C ARG A 175 -14.21 3.74 -14.70
N PRO A 176 -12.88 3.90 -14.63
CA PRO A 176 -12.18 4.98 -15.33
C PRO A 176 -12.35 4.83 -16.84
N LYS A 177 -12.26 5.95 -17.56
CA LYS A 177 -12.05 5.90 -19.01
C LYS A 177 -10.77 5.11 -19.25
N ALA A 178 -10.77 4.22 -20.26
CA ALA A 178 -9.63 3.36 -20.56
C ALA A 178 -8.33 4.18 -20.60
N PRO A 179 -7.39 3.95 -19.68
CA PRO A 179 -6.14 4.69 -19.67
C PRO A 179 -5.28 4.32 -20.88
N GLU A 180 -4.38 5.22 -21.26
CA GLU A 180 -3.41 4.94 -22.34
C GLU A 180 -2.54 3.69 -22.03
N TYR A 181 -2.31 3.46 -20.73
CA TYR A 181 -1.56 2.31 -20.20
C TYR A 181 -2.37 1.61 -19.11
N PRO A 182 -2.29 0.27 -19.02
CA PRO A 182 -2.85 -0.42 -17.86
C PRO A 182 -2.24 0.10 -16.58
N THR A 183 -3.07 0.59 -15.68
CA THR A 183 -2.65 1.14 -14.39
C THR A 183 -2.62 0.02 -13.34
N TRP A 184 -1.54 -0.02 -12.58
CA TRP A 184 -1.42 -0.88 -11.41
C TRP A 184 -1.84 -0.10 -10.18
N TYR A 185 -3.08 -0.30 -9.75
CA TYR A 185 -3.60 0.23 -8.50
C TYR A 185 -3.09 -0.63 -7.34
N SER A 186 -2.78 0.01 -6.22
CA SER A 186 -2.21 -0.65 -5.03
C SER A 186 -3.16 -0.52 -3.83
N GLY A 187 -2.85 0.33 -2.86
CA GLY A 187 -3.72 0.58 -1.72
C GLY A 187 -4.89 1.50 -2.04
N SER A 188 -5.88 1.49 -1.17
CA SER A 188 -7.00 2.42 -1.19
C SER A 188 -7.49 2.67 0.22
N THR A 189 -8.28 3.71 0.44
CA THR A 189 -8.97 3.96 1.69
C THR A 189 -10.29 4.66 1.43
N PHE A 190 -11.36 4.24 2.13
CA PHE A 190 -12.56 5.03 2.24
C PHE A 190 -12.32 6.15 3.26
N ILE A 191 -12.85 7.34 2.98
CA ILE A 191 -12.62 8.55 3.76
C ILE A 191 -13.76 9.54 3.50
N ASP A 192 -14.37 10.08 4.53
CA ASP A 192 -15.30 11.21 4.41
C ASP A 192 -14.50 12.51 4.55
N TYR A 193 -13.82 12.91 3.43
CA TYR A 193 -12.83 13.99 3.49
C TYR A 193 -13.46 15.38 3.59
N ASP A 194 -14.71 15.56 3.15
CA ASP A 194 -15.41 16.83 3.21
C ASP A 194 -16.50 16.88 4.31
N ARG A 195 -16.59 15.80 5.12
CA ARG A 195 -17.45 15.65 6.28
C ARG A 195 -18.94 15.80 5.97
N ASP A 196 -19.34 15.34 4.78
CA ASP A 196 -20.73 15.39 4.36
C ASP A 196 -21.52 14.12 4.76
N GLY A 197 -20.88 13.15 5.43
CA GLY A 197 -21.46 11.92 5.93
C GLY A 197 -21.49 10.78 4.90
N ARG A 198 -20.88 10.96 3.75
CA ARG A 198 -20.70 9.93 2.72
C ARG A 198 -19.22 9.54 2.61
N LEU A 199 -18.97 8.26 2.34
CA LEU A 199 -17.60 7.81 2.16
C LEU A 199 -17.12 8.07 0.74
N ASP A 200 -16.14 8.94 0.63
CA ASP A 200 -15.30 9.12 -0.56
C ASP A 200 -14.27 8.01 -0.68
N LEU A 201 -13.52 7.99 -1.78
CA LEU A 201 -12.56 6.92 -2.03
C LEU A 201 -11.23 7.46 -2.57
N PHE A 202 -10.16 7.30 -1.80
CA PHE A 202 -8.80 7.49 -2.29
C PHE A 202 -8.24 6.18 -2.84
N VAL A 203 -7.58 6.24 -4.01
CA VAL A 203 -6.96 5.07 -4.65
C VAL A 203 -5.52 5.40 -5.03
N ALA A 204 -4.60 4.69 -4.42
CA ALA A 204 -3.18 4.77 -4.74
C ALA A 204 -2.87 4.03 -6.03
N THR A 205 -1.88 4.53 -6.75
CA THR A 205 -1.34 3.90 -7.95
C THR A 205 0.15 3.65 -7.75
N TYR A 206 0.56 2.42 -8.03
CA TYR A 206 1.97 2.07 -7.99
C TYR A 206 2.68 2.51 -9.28
N THR A 207 2.21 2.02 -10.43
CA THR A 207 2.84 2.34 -11.73
C THR A 207 1.85 2.19 -12.88
N ASP A 208 2.08 2.92 -13.95
CA ASP A 208 1.50 2.63 -15.26
C ASP A 208 2.29 1.47 -15.88
N TYR A 209 1.74 0.26 -15.85
CA TYR A 209 2.47 -0.96 -16.09
C TYR A 209 2.09 -1.62 -17.42
N ASP A 210 2.80 -1.27 -18.49
CA ASP A 210 2.64 -1.89 -19.81
C ASP A 210 3.73 -2.94 -20.05
N LEU A 211 3.36 -4.21 -20.11
CA LEU A 211 4.28 -5.33 -20.34
C LEU A 211 5.08 -5.22 -21.64
N ARG A 212 4.52 -4.54 -22.65
CA ARG A 212 5.20 -4.35 -23.96
C ARG A 212 6.40 -3.39 -23.84
N ARG A 213 6.37 -2.51 -22.83
CA ARG A 213 7.38 -1.46 -22.58
C ARG A 213 8.23 -1.73 -21.37
N THR A 214 7.80 -2.65 -20.50
CA THR A 214 8.55 -3.00 -19.29
C THR A 214 9.83 -3.75 -19.66
N PRO A 215 11.00 -3.24 -19.25
CA PRO A 215 12.27 -3.92 -19.53
C PRO A 215 12.32 -5.30 -18.86
N LYS A 216 13.08 -6.21 -19.46
CA LYS A 216 13.30 -7.55 -18.90
C LYS A 216 14.34 -7.55 -17.80
N PRO A 217 14.35 -8.56 -16.91
CA PRO A 217 15.42 -8.73 -15.93
C PRO A 217 16.80 -8.59 -16.55
N GLY A 218 17.66 -7.80 -15.92
CA GLY A 218 19.01 -7.53 -16.40
C GLY A 218 19.15 -6.50 -17.53
N ALA A 219 18.06 -5.95 -18.06
CA ALA A 219 18.10 -5.03 -19.21
C ALA A 219 18.82 -3.69 -18.91
N ASN A 220 18.79 -3.23 -17.68
CA ASN A 220 19.46 -2.02 -17.22
C ASN A 220 19.76 -2.08 -15.70
N SER A 221 20.32 -1.03 -15.13
CA SER A 221 20.67 -0.99 -13.70
C SER A 221 19.48 -1.12 -12.76
N PHE A 222 18.28 -0.68 -13.16
CA PHE A 222 17.06 -0.81 -12.36
C PHE A 222 16.44 -2.21 -12.40
N CYS A 223 16.95 -3.07 -13.27
CA CYS A 223 16.51 -4.46 -13.44
C CYS A 223 17.55 -5.45 -12.88
N ASN A 224 18.34 -5.02 -11.89
CA ASN A 224 19.36 -5.82 -11.21
C ASN A 224 19.29 -5.56 -9.70
N TRP A 225 19.47 -6.62 -8.93
CA TRP A 225 19.59 -6.55 -7.48
C TRP A 225 20.90 -7.22 -7.04
N LYS A 226 21.82 -6.43 -6.48
CA LYS A 226 23.13 -6.92 -6.01
C LYS A 226 23.87 -7.78 -7.05
N GLY A 227 23.76 -7.41 -8.34
CA GLY A 227 24.40 -8.12 -9.45
C GLY A 227 23.60 -9.29 -10.03
N VAL A 228 22.41 -9.57 -9.50
CA VAL A 228 21.51 -10.61 -10.02
C VAL A 228 20.42 -9.95 -10.89
N PRO A 229 20.19 -10.44 -12.12
CA PRO A 229 19.05 -9.99 -12.93
C PRO A 229 17.74 -10.24 -12.20
N THR A 230 16.93 -9.18 -12.07
CA THR A 230 15.60 -9.21 -11.42
C THR A 230 14.60 -8.43 -12.25
N PRO A 231 13.28 -8.61 -12.05
CA PRO A 231 12.30 -7.66 -12.56
C PRO A 231 12.70 -6.23 -12.20
N CYS A 232 12.40 -5.30 -13.10
CA CYS A 232 12.74 -3.89 -12.86
C CYS A 232 11.97 -3.36 -11.65
N GLY A 233 12.69 -2.74 -10.72
CA GLY A 233 12.09 -2.04 -9.59
C GLY A 233 11.38 -0.75 -10.01
N PRO A 234 10.68 -0.08 -9.08
CA PRO A 234 9.78 1.03 -9.40
C PRO A 234 10.49 2.17 -10.14
N ARG A 235 11.70 2.54 -9.77
CA ARG A 235 12.45 3.62 -10.46
C ARG A 235 12.79 3.34 -11.92
N GLY A 236 12.71 2.10 -12.36
CA GLY A 236 12.82 1.72 -13.77
C GLY A 236 11.50 1.73 -14.52
N LEU A 237 10.40 2.12 -13.87
CA LEU A 237 9.05 2.13 -14.38
C LEU A 237 8.48 3.56 -14.37
N ARG A 238 7.33 3.74 -15.00
CA ARG A 238 6.61 5.01 -14.99
C ARG A 238 5.70 5.08 -13.74
N PRO A 239 5.83 6.08 -12.86
CA PRO A 239 4.91 6.24 -11.74
C PRO A 239 3.50 6.54 -12.25
N GLY A 240 2.50 6.05 -11.52
CA GLY A 240 1.10 6.31 -11.82
C GLY A 240 0.58 7.58 -11.17
N ARG A 241 -0.63 7.95 -11.53
CA ARG A 241 -1.40 9.06 -10.93
C ARG A 241 -2.29 8.51 -9.83
N HIS A 242 -2.33 9.13 -8.65
CA HIS A 242 -3.28 8.81 -7.59
C HIS A 242 -4.66 9.42 -7.88
N TYR A 243 -5.71 8.81 -7.30
CA TYR A 243 -7.09 9.18 -7.54
C TYR A 243 -7.81 9.49 -6.23
N LEU A 244 -8.64 10.55 -6.25
CA LEU A 244 -9.65 10.83 -5.25
C LEU A 244 -11.00 10.89 -5.94
N TYR A 245 -11.93 10.09 -5.48
CA TYR A 245 -13.31 10.06 -5.96
C TYR A 245 -14.23 10.59 -4.87
N HIS A 246 -14.96 11.67 -5.19
CA HIS A 246 -15.98 12.23 -4.30
C HIS A 246 -17.32 11.53 -4.55
N GLN A 247 -17.98 11.11 -3.47
CA GLN A 247 -19.31 10.51 -3.57
C GLN A 247 -20.40 11.56 -3.56
N ARG A 248 -21.19 11.60 -4.61
CA ARG A 248 -22.33 12.47 -4.75
C ARG A 248 -23.55 11.97 -3.96
N ALA A 249 -24.51 12.86 -3.71
CA ALA A 249 -25.75 12.52 -3.01
C ALA A 249 -26.62 11.45 -3.71
N ASP A 250 -26.40 11.18 -5.00
CA ASP A 250 -27.07 10.11 -5.74
C ASP A 250 -26.35 8.75 -5.64
N GLY A 251 -25.28 8.67 -4.84
CA GLY A 251 -24.47 7.48 -4.63
C GLY A 251 -23.47 7.19 -5.76
N THR A 252 -23.31 8.10 -6.72
CA THR A 252 -22.29 7.99 -7.77
C THR A 252 -21.00 8.70 -7.34
N PHE A 253 -19.87 8.28 -7.95
CA PHE A 253 -18.55 8.86 -7.68
C PHE A 253 -18.08 9.77 -8.83
N GLU A 254 -17.45 10.87 -8.48
CA GLU A 254 -16.78 11.80 -9.38
C GLU A 254 -15.27 11.79 -9.15
N ASP A 255 -14.46 11.65 -10.20
CA ASP A 255 -13.02 11.86 -10.12
C ASP A 255 -12.72 13.34 -9.89
N VAL A 256 -12.30 13.67 -8.67
CA VAL A 256 -11.92 15.03 -8.24
C VAL A 256 -10.42 15.19 -8.05
N SER A 257 -9.61 14.22 -8.49
CA SER A 257 -8.17 14.17 -8.25
C SER A 257 -7.41 15.42 -8.68
N GLU A 258 -7.79 16.02 -9.82
CA GLU A 258 -7.18 17.28 -10.29
C GLU A 258 -7.64 18.47 -9.43
N LYS A 259 -8.94 18.55 -9.21
CA LYS A 259 -9.57 19.66 -8.46
C LYS A 259 -9.12 19.69 -7.00
N SER A 260 -8.95 18.50 -6.39
CA SER A 260 -8.53 18.36 -5.00
C SER A 260 -7.02 18.55 -4.77
N GLY A 261 -6.20 18.66 -5.83
CA GLY A 261 -4.74 18.75 -5.70
C GLY A 261 -4.02 17.41 -5.59
N ILE A 262 -4.73 16.31 -5.37
CA ILE A 262 -4.12 14.96 -5.25
C ILE A 262 -3.28 14.59 -6.48
N ALA A 263 -3.80 14.85 -7.69
CA ALA A 263 -3.11 14.53 -8.94
C ALA A 263 -1.90 15.47 -9.23
N SER A 264 -1.81 16.60 -8.53
CA SER A 264 -0.73 17.58 -8.68
C SER A 264 0.48 17.27 -7.79
N ALA A 265 0.36 16.31 -6.87
CA ALA A 265 1.47 15.89 -6.01
C ALA A 265 2.63 15.34 -6.84
N ARG A 266 3.82 15.32 -6.22
CA ARG A 266 5.00 14.72 -6.87
C ARG A 266 4.71 13.30 -7.30
N GLN A 267 5.25 12.92 -8.45
CA GLN A 267 5.16 11.56 -8.94
C GLN A 267 5.79 10.58 -7.94
N SER A 268 5.06 9.54 -7.60
CA SER A 268 5.47 8.55 -6.61
C SER A 268 4.96 7.16 -6.97
N PHE A 269 5.55 6.15 -6.31
CA PHE A 269 5.09 4.76 -6.42
C PHE A 269 4.29 4.43 -5.16
N GLY A 270 3.03 4.88 -5.13
CA GLY A 270 2.16 4.69 -3.98
C GLY A 270 1.88 3.23 -3.69
N PHE A 271 1.85 2.85 -2.41
CA PHE A 271 1.62 1.46 -2.00
C PHE A 271 0.41 1.34 -1.08
N THR A 272 0.52 1.73 0.18
CA THR A 272 -0.58 1.64 1.16
C THR A 272 -1.04 3.03 1.56
N ALA A 273 -2.35 3.26 1.54
CA ALA A 273 -2.99 4.51 1.93
C ALA A 273 -3.81 4.35 3.20
N ILE A 274 -3.79 5.36 4.05
CA ILE A 274 -4.65 5.49 5.24
C ILE A 274 -5.27 6.89 5.25
N GLY A 275 -6.58 6.96 5.50
CA GLY A 275 -7.30 8.18 5.82
C GLY A 275 -7.49 8.29 7.34
N ALA A 276 -6.99 9.35 7.95
CA ALA A 276 -7.14 9.63 9.39
C ALA A 276 -6.87 11.11 9.67
N ASP A 277 -7.47 11.63 10.73
CA ASP A 277 -7.11 12.94 11.28
C ASP A 277 -5.76 12.83 11.99
N LEU A 278 -4.68 13.17 11.29
CA LEU A 278 -3.31 12.98 11.75
C LEU A 278 -2.72 14.22 12.43
N ASP A 279 -3.40 15.34 12.40
CA ASP A 279 -2.97 16.58 13.06
C ASP A 279 -3.95 17.10 14.12
N ASP A 280 -5.01 16.32 14.40
CA ASP A 280 -6.03 16.57 15.42
C ASP A 280 -6.77 17.90 15.21
N ASP A 281 -7.06 18.21 13.92
CA ASP A 281 -7.83 19.40 13.54
C ASP A 281 -9.32 19.10 13.25
N GLY A 282 -9.68 17.81 13.29
CA GLY A 282 -11.03 17.30 13.09
C GLY A 282 -11.37 17.00 11.64
N TRP A 283 -10.42 17.09 10.71
CA TRP A 283 -10.58 16.74 9.31
C TRP A 283 -9.62 15.60 8.93
N PRO A 284 -10.11 14.60 8.19
CA PRO A 284 -9.24 13.49 7.85
C PRO A 284 -8.23 13.86 6.75
N ASP A 285 -6.97 13.56 7.01
CA ASP A 285 -5.84 13.62 6.07
C ASP A 285 -5.67 12.30 5.33
N ILE A 286 -4.76 12.26 4.33
CA ILE A 286 -4.39 11.04 3.62
C ILE A 286 -2.88 10.84 3.71
N LEU A 287 -2.48 9.73 4.32
CA LEU A 287 -1.10 9.26 4.34
C LEU A 287 -0.90 8.16 3.30
N LEU A 288 0.08 8.31 2.42
CA LEU A 288 0.42 7.35 1.39
C LEU A 288 1.87 6.89 1.51
N ALA A 289 2.08 5.66 1.96
CA ALA A 289 3.40 5.03 1.89
C ALA A 289 3.79 4.81 0.44
N CYS A 290 5.02 5.18 0.09
CA CYS A 290 5.53 5.10 -1.28
C CYS A 290 6.80 4.25 -1.34
N ASP A 291 6.89 3.38 -2.35
CA ASP A 291 8.07 2.58 -2.62
C ASP A 291 9.13 3.44 -3.32
N SER A 292 10.33 3.52 -2.73
CA SER A 292 11.49 4.16 -3.34
C SER A 292 11.33 5.64 -3.72
N THR A 293 10.31 6.30 -3.18
CA THR A 293 10.04 7.73 -3.27
C THR A 293 9.56 8.24 -1.90
N PRO A 294 9.62 9.55 -1.62
CA PRO A 294 9.12 10.09 -0.37
C PRO A 294 7.68 9.68 -0.09
N THR A 295 7.38 9.32 1.16
CA THR A 295 6.00 9.16 1.63
C THR A 295 5.25 10.47 1.44
N LEU A 296 4.02 10.42 0.92
CA LEU A 296 3.16 11.59 0.74
C LEU A 296 2.22 11.72 1.93
N PHE A 297 2.10 12.94 2.42
CA PHE A 297 1.10 13.33 3.40
C PHE A 297 0.25 14.45 2.81
N PHE A 298 -0.99 14.15 2.53
CA PHE A 298 -1.95 15.10 2.00
C PHE A 298 -2.77 15.68 3.17
N HIS A 299 -2.39 16.89 3.58
CA HIS A 299 -3.13 17.67 4.56
C HIS A 299 -4.44 18.20 3.97
N ASN A 300 -5.55 18.02 4.67
CA ASN A 300 -6.86 18.49 4.28
C ASN A 300 -7.00 20.00 4.52
N ASN A 301 -7.25 20.78 3.48
CA ASN A 301 -7.39 22.24 3.58
C ASN A 301 -8.80 22.71 4.01
N HIS A 302 -9.73 21.80 4.34
CA HIS A 302 -11.12 22.06 4.77
C HIS A 302 -12.03 22.71 3.70
N ASP A 303 -11.58 22.71 2.45
CA ASP A 303 -12.29 23.33 1.31
C ASP A 303 -12.48 22.36 0.12
N GLY A 304 -12.26 21.07 0.37
CA GLY A 304 -12.30 20.01 -0.64
C GLY A 304 -10.98 19.83 -1.40
N THR A 305 -9.91 20.52 -0.97
CA THR A 305 -8.58 20.39 -1.53
C THR A 305 -7.57 19.88 -0.50
N PHE A 306 -6.43 19.42 -1.00
CA PHE A 306 -5.31 18.91 -0.20
C PHE A 306 -4.01 19.57 -0.59
N THR A 307 -3.12 19.73 0.40
CA THR A 307 -1.72 20.16 0.20
C THR A 307 -0.79 19.02 0.58
N GLU A 308 0.18 18.67 -0.27
CA GLU A 308 1.18 17.64 0.07
C GLU A 308 2.26 18.27 0.96
N GLU A 309 2.35 17.82 2.21
CA GLU A 309 3.20 18.37 3.26
C GLU A 309 4.11 17.30 3.92
N GLY A 310 4.36 16.19 3.27
CA GLY A 310 5.11 15.06 3.85
C GLY A 310 6.50 15.41 4.34
N ILE A 311 7.20 16.34 3.66
CA ILE A 311 8.52 16.83 4.08
C ILE A 311 8.39 17.74 5.31
N GLU A 312 7.48 18.68 5.26
CA GLU A 312 7.23 19.69 6.31
C GLU A 312 6.76 19.03 7.60
N ARG A 313 6.00 17.95 7.47
CA ARG A 313 5.46 17.18 8.59
C ARG A 313 6.44 16.13 9.16
N GLY A 314 7.56 15.87 8.47
CA GLY A 314 8.58 14.91 8.91
C GLY A 314 8.27 13.45 8.61
N LEU A 315 7.30 13.14 7.73
CA LEU A 315 6.88 11.78 7.33
C LEU A 315 7.51 11.27 6.04
N ALA A 316 8.01 12.19 5.19
CA ALA A 316 8.48 11.87 3.84
C ALA A 316 9.75 11.01 3.83
N LEU A 317 10.68 11.25 4.74
CA LEU A 317 12.02 10.70 4.79
C LEU A 317 12.31 10.08 6.16
N ASN A 318 13.32 9.22 6.25
CA ASN A 318 13.80 8.71 7.53
C ASN A 318 14.67 9.77 8.25
N ALA A 319 15.13 9.45 9.47
CA ALA A 319 15.96 10.35 10.29
C ALA A 319 17.29 10.77 9.62
N ASP A 320 17.79 10.00 8.66
CA ASP A 320 18.99 10.32 7.88
C ASP A 320 18.68 11.20 6.64
N GLY A 321 17.42 11.60 6.43
CA GLY A 321 16.96 12.36 5.27
C GLY A 321 16.89 11.55 3.98
N MET A 322 16.72 10.24 4.06
CA MET A 322 16.69 9.33 2.92
C MET A 322 15.27 8.85 2.62
N GLU A 323 14.95 8.74 1.34
CA GLU A 323 13.78 8.01 0.85
C GLU A 323 13.90 6.54 1.19
N GLN A 324 12.79 5.90 1.49
CA GLN A 324 12.72 4.47 1.81
C GLN A 324 11.73 3.76 0.88
N ALA A 325 11.88 2.44 0.77
CA ALA A 325 10.94 1.60 0.04
C ALA A 325 9.75 1.23 0.95
N GLY A 326 8.87 2.22 1.18
CA GLY A 326 7.69 2.07 2.05
C GLY A 326 6.65 1.14 1.46
N MET A 327 6.18 0.17 2.26
CA MET A 327 5.22 -0.86 1.87
C MET A 327 3.92 -0.74 2.65
N GLY A 328 3.82 -1.37 3.81
CA GLY A 328 2.68 -1.26 4.70
C GLY A 328 2.78 -0.02 5.60
N VAL A 329 1.65 0.46 6.05
CA VAL A 329 1.54 1.54 7.01
C VAL A 329 0.44 1.24 8.03
N ALA A 330 0.68 1.59 9.29
CA ALA A 330 -0.29 1.55 10.36
C ALA A 330 -0.24 2.84 11.17
N VAL A 331 -1.37 3.26 11.69
CA VAL A 331 -1.52 4.46 12.52
C VAL A 331 -2.09 4.04 13.87
N GLY A 332 -1.56 4.61 14.95
CA GLY A 332 -2.04 4.36 16.31
C GLY A 332 -1.13 5.02 17.34
N ASP A 333 -1.65 5.25 18.52
CA ASP A 333 -0.88 5.77 19.66
C ASP A 333 -0.11 4.64 20.36
N TYR A 334 1.18 4.43 19.96
CA TYR A 334 1.98 3.33 20.48
C TYR A 334 2.53 3.59 21.89
N ASN A 335 2.64 4.86 22.28
CA ASN A 335 3.27 5.27 23.53
C ASN A 335 2.27 5.70 24.61
N GLY A 336 0.98 5.82 24.27
CA GLY A 336 -0.11 6.18 25.19
C GLY A 336 -0.14 7.68 25.53
N ASP A 337 0.39 8.56 24.67
CA ASP A 337 0.42 10.01 24.91
C ASP A 337 -0.79 10.75 24.34
N GLY A 338 -1.69 10.04 23.62
CA GLY A 338 -2.90 10.59 23.03
C GLY A 338 -2.70 11.20 21.66
N VAL A 339 -1.50 11.13 21.08
CA VAL A 339 -1.20 11.58 19.72
C VAL A 339 -1.02 10.36 18.80
N LEU A 340 -1.51 10.44 17.57
CA LEU A 340 -1.34 9.36 16.61
C LEU A 340 0.11 9.29 16.11
N ASP A 341 0.64 8.07 16.11
CA ASP A 341 1.95 7.72 15.58
C ASP A 341 1.80 6.93 14.28
N VAL A 342 2.86 6.86 13.48
CA VAL A 342 2.88 6.13 12.22
C VAL A 342 3.98 5.07 12.23
N PHE A 343 3.60 3.82 11.96
CA PHE A 343 4.54 2.74 11.70
C PHE A 343 4.54 2.39 10.21
N LYS A 344 5.74 2.26 9.60
CA LYS A 344 5.90 1.85 8.20
C LYS A 344 6.82 0.65 8.09
N THR A 345 6.39 -0.34 7.28
CA THR A 345 7.25 -1.44 6.87
C THR A 345 8.02 -1.07 5.61
N HIS A 346 9.20 -1.66 5.42
CA HIS A 346 10.07 -1.35 4.29
C HIS A 346 10.66 -2.61 3.66
N PHE A 347 11.19 -2.44 2.45
CA PHE A 347 11.88 -3.48 1.70
C PHE A 347 13.23 -3.86 2.35
N ALA A 348 13.86 -4.93 1.85
CA ALA A 348 15.16 -5.41 2.34
C ALA A 348 16.23 -4.32 2.26
N ASP A 349 17.14 -4.33 3.24
CA ASP A 349 18.21 -3.37 3.47
C ASP A 349 17.74 -1.96 3.91
N ASP A 350 16.42 -1.75 4.06
CA ASP A 350 15.86 -0.58 4.74
C ASP A 350 15.47 -0.92 6.20
N THR A 351 15.50 0.09 7.08
CA THR A 351 14.98 -0.05 8.45
C THR A 351 13.48 0.15 8.47
N GLN A 352 12.78 -0.52 9.39
CA GLN A 352 11.38 -0.19 9.66
C GLN A 352 11.28 1.22 10.22
N GLY A 353 10.25 1.97 9.83
CA GLY A 353 9.99 3.33 10.28
C GLY A 353 9.01 3.38 11.43
N LEU A 354 9.32 4.14 12.48
CA LEU A 354 8.37 4.52 13.52
C LEU A 354 8.45 6.04 13.69
N PHE A 355 7.39 6.71 13.29
CA PHE A 355 7.29 8.16 13.33
C PHE A 355 6.39 8.54 14.49
N GLN A 356 7.00 9.06 15.56
CA GLN A 356 6.26 9.54 16.73
C GLN A 356 5.57 10.86 16.37
N GLY A 357 4.27 10.94 16.67
CA GLY A 357 3.51 12.18 16.63
C GLY A 357 3.96 13.14 17.71
N LEU A 358 4.23 14.39 17.33
CA LEU A 358 4.63 15.47 18.24
C LEU A 358 3.49 16.45 18.50
N GLY A 359 2.29 16.13 18.00
CA GLY A 359 1.12 16.99 17.95
C GLY A 359 1.12 17.97 16.77
N LYS A 360 -0.06 18.44 16.40
CA LYS A 360 -0.29 19.38 15.26
C LYS A 360 0.29 18.86 13.94
N GLY A 361 0.16 17.56 13.70
CA GLY A 361 0.62 16.92 12.46
C GLY A 361 2.13 16.94 12.24
N GLN A 362 2.95 17.13 13.27
CA GLN A 362 4.40 17.03 13.20
C GLN A 362 4.86 15.65 13.68
N PHE A 363 5.84 15.06 13.00
CA PHE A 363 6.34 13.73 13.27
C PHE A 363 7.86 13.68 13.32
N ALA A 364 8.40 12.76 14.10
CA ALA A 364 9.83 12.47 14.15
C ALA A 364 10.09 10.97 14.03
N ASP A 365 11.01 10.56 13.17
CA ASP A 365 11.45 9.16 13.09
C ASP A 365 12.22 8.79 14.36
N VAL A 366 11.64 7.89 15.15
CA VAL A 366 12.20 7.37 16.40
C VAL A 366 12.55 5.88 16.33
N ALA A 367 12.52 5.29 15.14
CA ALA A 367 12.74 3.85 14.93
C ALA A 367 14.05 3.35 15.56
N MET A 368 15.14 4.13 15.46
CA MET A 368 16.41 3.82 16.10
C MET A 368 16.30 3.81 17.62
N LYS A 369 15.70 4.85 18.19
CA LYS A 369 15.50 4.99 19.64
C LYS A 369 14.58 3.91 20.20
N ALA A 370 13.55 3.54 19.44
CA ALA A 370 12.61 2.46 19.78
C ALA A 370 13.23 1.05 19.62
N GLY A 371 14.42 0.93 19.03
CA GLY A 371 15.12 -0.35 18.85
C GLY A 371 14.57 -1.23 17.73
N ILE A 372 13.73 -0.69 16.84
CA ILE A 372 13.16 -1.45 15.71
C ILE A 372 13.94 -1.28 14.41
N ALA A 373 14.81 -0.28 14.30
CA ALA A 373 15.65 -0.02 13.13
C ALA A 373 16.95 -0.85 13.13
N VAL A 374 16.89 -2.12 13.54
CA VAL A 374 18.08 -2.98 13.70
C VAL A 374 18.11 -4.17 12.75
N GLU A 375 16.96 -4.57 12.23
CA GLU A 375 16.85 -5.71 11.31
C GLU A 375 16.41 -5.22 9.93
N THR A 376 17.21 -5.52 8.93
CA THR A 376 17.03 -5.01 7.57
C THR A 376 17.09 -6.11 6.52
N ARG A 377 17.34 -7.36 6.94
CA ARG A 377 17.54 -8.50 6.02
C ARG A 377 16.23 -9.01 5.42
N TYR A 378 15.13 -8.79 6.11
CA TYR A 378 13.84 -9.34 5.72
C TYR A 378 12.97 -8.26 5.08
N ILE A 379 12.28 -8.68 4.03
CA ILE A 379 11.26 -7.86 3.37
C ILE A 379 10.00 -7.88 4.22
N CYS A 380 9.47 -6.70 4.54
CA CYS A 380 8.22 -6.56 5.27
C CYS A 380 7.21 -5.83 4.37
N TRP A 381 6.22 -6.56 3.88
CA TRP A 381 5.26 -6.03 2.93
C TRP A 381 4.02 -5.40 3.59
N GLY A 382 3.64 -5.76 4.79
CA GLY A 382 2.46 -5.23 5.45
C GLY A 382 2.33 -5.68 6.88
#